data_d03f50a2ea4cabf0cacb66973d8e0279
#
_entry.id   d03f50a2ea4cabf0cacb66973d8e0279
#
_cell.length_a   1.000
_cell.length_b   1.000
_cell.length_c   1.000
_cell.angle_alpha   90.00
_cell.angle_beta   90.00
_cell.angle_gamma   90.00
#
_symmetry.space_group_name_H-M   'P 1'
#
loop_
_entity.id
_entity.type
_entity.pdbx_description
1 polymer ?
#
loop_
_entity_poly.entity_id
_entity_poly.type
_entity_poly.pdbx_seq_one_letter_code
_entity_poly.pdbx_strand_id
1 'polypeptide(L)'
;AAYGANVQPLKFMIVNNSETLQKIYPMTKWAGYLADGAPKENERPAAYIAVLGDSSIKSNKMYEVEAGAAVTTMMLEAVEMGLGTCWLGAIQRDEIKKLLKLDENLDVVYLLAVGYPKQESKIGDMKDNGVKYYEDENGVINVPKRSLEEILIK
;
A
#
# COMPACT_ATOMS: atom_id res chain seq x y z
N ALA A 1 -12.43 -9.92 -2.06
CA ALA A 1 -11.60 -10.34 -0.93
C ALA A 1 -12.39 -11.16 0.08
N ALA A 2 -11.71 -12.02 0.83
CA ALA A 2 -12.32 -12.78 1.91
C ALA A 2 -12.48 -11.91 3.17
N TYR A 3 -13.58 -12.16 3.92
CA TYR A 3 -13.87 -11.45 5.18
C TYR A 3 -14.16 -12.46 6.29
N GLY A 4 -13.64 -12.20 7.49
CA GLY A 4 -13.99 -12.98 8.67
C GLY A 4 -15.49 -12.93 8.92
N ALA A 5 -16.12 -14.11 9.09
CA ALA A 5 -17.59 -14.25 9.25
C ALA A 5 -18.42 -13.46 8.22
N ASN A 6 -17.85 -13.11 7.08
CA ASN A 6 -18.48 -12.31 6.02
C ASN A 6 -19.02 -10.94 6.50
N VAL A 7 -18.37 -10.34 7.49
CA VAL A 7 -18.84 -9.06 8.09
C VAL A 7 -18.71 -7.87 7.13
N GLN A 8 -17.74 -7.88 6.23
CA GLN A 8 -17.55 -6.88 5.17
C GLN A 8 -17.45 -5.42 5.65
N PRO A 9 -16.55 -5.11 6.61
CA PRO A 9 -16.50 -3.78 7.23
C PRO A 9 -15.71 -2.75 6.40
N LEU A 10 -15.14 -3.15 5.25
CA LEU A 10 -14.32 -2.25 4.46
C LEU A 10 -15.14 -1.43 3.47
N LYS A 11 -14.70 -0.19 3.29
CA LYS A 11 -15.12 0.71 2.22
C LYS A 11 -13.87 1.15 1.44
N PHE A 12 -14.08 1.59 0.22
CA PHE A 12 -12.98 2.03 -0.65
C PHE A 12 -13.35 3.37 -1.28
N MET A 13 -12.38 4.29 -1.31
CA MET A 13 -12.52 5.56 -2.02
C MET A 13 -11.37 5.70 -3.02
N ILE A 14 -11.71 5.88 -4.30
CA ILE A 14 -10.72 6.19 -5.34
C ILE A 14 -10.48 7.70 -5.34
N VAL A 15 -9.21 8.08 -5.20
CA VAL A 15 -8.75 9.46 -5.26
C VAL A 15 -7.85 9.61 -6.48
N ASN A 16 -8.34 10.28 -7.53
CA ASN A 16 -7.62 10.53 -8.78
C ASN A 16 -7.66 12.01 -9.21
N ASN A 17 -8.20 12.87 -8.37
CA ASN A 17 -8.20 14.31 -8.58
C ASN A 17 -6.81 14.88 -8.27
N SER A 18 -6.21 15.62 -9.22
CA SER A 18 -4.84 16.12 -9.13
C SER A 18 -4.57 16.98 -7.89
N GLU A 19 -5.50 17.85 -7.52
CA GLU A 19 -5.37 18.70 -6.34
C GLU A 19 -5.32 17.88 -5.04
N THR A 20 -6.19 16.87 -4.92
CA THR A 20 -6.24 16.00 -3.76
C THR A 20 -5.01 15.09 -3.68
N LEU A 21 -4.53 14.56 -4.82
CA LEU A 21 -3.30 13.77 -4.90
C LEU A 21 -2.09 14.55 -4.39
N GLN A 22 -1.95 15.82 -4.79
CA GLN A 22 -0.87 16.70 -4.34
C GLN A 22 -0.91 16.93 -2.82
N LYS A 23 -2.11 17.04 -2.24
CA LYS A 23 -2.29 17.22 -0.79
C LYS A 23 -2.03 15.95 0.00
N ILE A 24 -2.36 14.77 -0.55
CA ILE A 24 -2.12 13.46 0.11
C ILE A 24 -0.63 13.11 0.12
N TYR A 25 0.09 13.39 -0.96
CA TYR A 25 1.48 12.96 -1.12
C TYR A 25 2.37 13.30 0.09
N PRO A 26 2.41 14.53 0.63
CA PRO A 26 3.22 14.87 1.80
C PRO A 26 2.76 14.20 3.11
N MET A 27 1.58 13.60 3.13
CA MET A 27 1.05 12.83 4.27
C MET A 27 1.46 11.36 4.24
N THR A 28 2.32 10.96 3.29
CA THR A 28 2.77 9.58 3.07
C THR A 28 4.29 9.47 3.21
N LYS A 29 4.78 8.30 3.66
CA LYS A 29 6.20 7.97 3.67
C LYS A 29 6.46 6.78 2.75
N TRP A 30 7.57 6.85 2.02
CA TRP A 30 7.93 5.90 0.97
C TRP A 30 9.29 5.26 1.26
N ALA A 31 9.45 4.01 0.80
CA ALA A 31 10.71 3.30 0.61
C ALA A 31 11.77 3.58 1.71
N GLY A 32 11.45 3.30 2.98
CA GLY A 32 12.24 3.71 4.15
C GLY A 32 13.68 3.17 4.23
N TYR A 33 14.08 2.25 3.34
CA TYR A 33 15.46 1.75 3.26
C TYR A 33 16.29 2.43 2.17
N LEU A 34 15.68 3.23 1.30
CA LEU A 34 16.38 3.99 0.27
C LEU A 34 16.56 5.44 0.71
N ALA A 35 17.72 6.02 0.47
CA ALA A 35 18.01 7.40 0.84
C ALA A 35 17.12 8.41 0.10
N ASP A 36 16.77 8.13 -1.16
CA ASP A 36 15.90 8.94 -2.02
C ASP A 36 14.82 8.05 -2.66
N GLY A 37 14.08 7.32 -1.81
CA GLY A 37 13.10 6.33 -2.27
C GLY A 37 11.68 6.88 -2.49
N ALA A 38 11.44 8.16 -2.23
CA ALA A 38 10.15 8.78 -2.50
C ALA A 38 10.01 9.14 -3.99
N PRO A 39 8.84 8.90 -4.63
CA PRO A 39 8.62 9.29 -6.01
C PRO A 39 8.83 10.80 -6.23
N LYS A 40 9.57 11.17 -7.27
CA LYS A 40 9.73 12.57 -7.70
C LYS A 40 8.40 13.11 -8.21
N GLU A 41 8.30 14.42 -8.40
CA GLU A 41 7.04 15.07 -8.78
C GLU A 41 6.37 14.46 -10.01
N ASN A 42 7.16 14.13 -11.03
CA ASN A 42 6.69 13.49 -12.27
C ASN A 42 6.55 11.97 -12.20
N GLU A 43 6.77 11.38 -11.02
CA GLU A 43 6.71 9.94 -10.75
C GLU A 43 5.63 9.58 -9.70
N ARG A 44 4.92 10.60 -9.23
CA ARG A 44 3.87 10.43 -8.22
C ARG A 44 2.73 9.56 -8.75
N PRO A 45 2.01 8.85 -7.84
CA PRO A 45 0.89 8.00 -8.24
C PRO A 45 -0.17 8.75 -9.03
N ALA A 46 -0.76 8.07 -10.02
CA ALA A 46 -1.91 8.58 -10.77
C ALA A 46 -3.21 8.53 -9.96
N ALA A 47 -3.26 7.64 -8.96
CA ALA A 47 -4.40 7.53 -8.05
C ALA A 47 -3.98 6.94 -6.71
N TYR A 48 -4.80 7.16 -5.68
CA TYR A 48 -4.81 6.38 -4.45
C TYR A 48 -6.15 5.68 -4.31
N ILE A 49 -6.14 4.44 -3.82
CA ILE A 49 -7.31 3.78 -3.27
C ILE A 49 -7.19 3.88 -1.75
N ALA A 50 -8.03 4.68 -1.12
CA ALA A 50 -8.12 4.73 0.33
C ALA A 50 -8.93 3.52 0.81
N VAL A 51 -8.31 2.68 1.62
CA VAL A 51 -8.93 1.53 2.28
C VAL A 51 -9.44 2.00 3.62
N LEU A 52 -10.74 1.95 3.80
CA LEU A 52 -11.46 2.49 4.94
C LEU A 52 -12.11 1.36 5.73
N GLY A 53 -12.08 1.48 7.06
CA GLY A 53 -12.82 0.62 7.96
C GLY A 53 -14.06 1.33 8.47
N ASP A 54 -15.20 0.66 8.44
CA ASP A 54 -16.47 1.18 8.93
C ASP A 54 -16.78 0.67 10.34
N SER A 55 -16.65 1.55 11.33
CA SER A 55 -16.85 1.23 12.74
C SER A 55 -18.32 1.00 13.10
N SER A 56 -19.27 1.41 12.27
CA SER A 56 -20.69 1.09 12.43
C SER A 56 -20.98 -0.38 12.09
N ILE A 57 -20.12 -1.02 11.26
CA ILE A 57 -20.22 -2.45 10.91
C ILE A 57 -19.37 -3.31 11.84
N LYS A 58 -18.14 -2.87 12.17
CA LYS A 58 -17.17 -3.61 13.01
C LYS A 58 -16.61 -2.68 14.08
N SER A 59 -17.29 -2.61 15.22
CA SER A 59 -17.02 -1.64 16.30
C SER A 59 -15.64 -1.79 16.98
N ASN A 60 -15.04 -2.98 16.96
CA ASN A 60 -13.69 -3.22 17.52
C ASN A 60 -12.56 -2.67 16.66
N LYS A 61 -12.85 -2.13 15.49
CA LYS A 61 -11.91 -1.46 14.56
C LYS A 61 -10.70 -2.31 14.12
N MET A 62 -10.77 -3.62 14.26
CA MET A 62 -9.72 -4.54 13.82
C MET A 62 -9.90 -4.88 12.33
N TYR A 63 -9.42 -3.99 11.46
CA TYR A 63 -9.63 -4.08 10.00
C TYR A 63 -8.42 -4.66 9.24
N GLU A 64 -7.25 -4.77 9.89
CA GLU A 64 -5.97 -5.00 9.22
C GLU A 64 -5.94 -6.33 8.45
N VAL A 65 -6.57 -7.37 8.98
CA VAL A 65 -6.62 -8.70 8.34
C VAL A 65 -7.40 -8.63 7.03
N GLU A 66 -8.62 -8.09 7.08
CA GLU A 66 -9.48 -7.95 5.89
C GLU A 66 -8.88 -6.94 4.89
N ALA A 67 -8.32 -5.85 5.41
CA ALA A 67 -7.65 -4.85 4.59
C ALA A 67 -6.43 -5.44 3.88
N GLY A 68 -5.64 -6.28 4.56
CA GLY A 68 -4.53 -7.01 3.97
C GLY A 68 -4.97 -7.93 2.83
N ALA A 69 -6.03 -8.71 3.04
CA ALA A 69 -6.60 -9.57 2.00
C ALA A 69 -7.11 -8.76 0.79
N ALA A 70 -7.82 -7.66 1.05
CA ALA A 70 -8.35 -6.80 -0.01
C ALA A 70 -7.23 -6.11 -0.81
N VAL A 71 -6.24 -5.53 -0.12
CA VAL A 71 -5.12 -4.85 -0.77
C VAL A 71 -4.31 -5.82 -1.61
N THR A 72 -3.98 -7.01 -1.09
CA THR A 72 -3.25 -8.03 -1.85
C THR A 72 -3.99 -8.43 -3.12
N THR A 73 -5.32 -8.63 -3.03
CA THR A 73 -6.14 -8.95 -4.22
C THR A 73 -6.11 -7.82 -5.25
N MET A 74 -6.24 -6.57 -4.81
CA MET A 74 -6.14 -5.41 -5.71
C MET A 74 -4.76 -5.28 -6.36
N MET A 75 -3.68 -5.56 -5.61
CA MET A 75 -2.31 -5.52 -6.14
C MET A 75 -2.09 -6.58 -7.22
N LEU A 76 -2.62 -7.80 -7.04
CA LEU A 76 -2.53 -8.86 -8.04
C LEU A 76 -3.28 -8.49 -9.31
N GLU A 77 -4.50 -7.97 -9.20
CA GLU A 77 -5.28 -7.49 -10.35
C GLU A 77 -4.59 -6.34 -11.07
N ALA A 78 -4.00 -5.40 -10.32
CA ALA A 78 -3.26 -4.28 -10.90
C ALA A 78 -2.07 -4.75 -11.76
N VAL A 79 -1.35 -5.78 -11.33
CA VAL A 79 -0.26 -6.39 -12.11
C VAL A 79 -0.78 -6.99 -13.41
N GLU A 80 -1.91 -7.70 -13.39
CA GLU A 80 -2.56 -8.25 -14.59
C GLU A 80 -2.97 -7.15 -15.58
N MET A 81 -3.36 -5.99 -15.05
CA MET A 81 -3.68 -4.79 -15.85
C MET A 81 -2.44 -3.99 -16.31
N GLY A 82 -1.22 -4.41 -16.00
CA GLY A 82 0.02 -3.67 -16.29
C GLY A 82 0.24 -2.44 -15.43
N LEU A 83 -0.41 -2.35 -14.26
CA LEU A 83 -0.27 -1.24 -13.33
C LEU A 83 0.72 -1.59 -12.19
N GLY A 84 1.43 -0.56 -11.73
CA GLY A 84 2.24 -0.62 -10.53
C GLY A 84 1.46 -0.15 -9.31
N THR A 85 1.76 -0.74 -8.16
CA THR A 85 1.12 -0.39 -6.89
C THR A 85 2.14 -0.29 -5.76
N CYS A 86 1.80 0.53 -4.74
CA CYS A 86 2.53 0.56 -3.49
C CYS A 86 1.54 0.63 -2.32
N TRP A 87 1.62 -0.35 -1.42
CA TRP A 87 0.81 -0.39 -0.21
C TRP A 87 1.44 0.49 0.87
N LEU A 88 0.76 1.57 1.24
CA LEU A 88 1.24 2.58 2.17
C LEU A 88 0.53 2.44 3.52
N GLY A 89 1.30 2.07 4.55
CA GLY A 89 0.87 2.01 5.96
C GLY A 89 1.40 3.18 6.79
N ALA A 90 2.56 3.75 6.41
CA ALA A 90 3.16 4.92 7.06
C ALA A 90 2.54 6.21 6.51
N ILE A 91 1.34 6.54 7.00
CA ILE A 91 0.50 7.65 6.51
C ILE A 91 -0.09 8.47 7.67
N GLN A 92 -0.43 9.71 7.44
CA GLN A 92 -1.10 10.60 8.41
C GLN A 92 -2.63 10.40 8.32
N ARG A 93 -3.15 9.37 8.98
CA ARG A 93 -4.55 8.90 8.86
C ARG A 93 -5.58 9.97 9.14
N ASP A 94 -5.43 10.71 10.24
CA ASP A 94 -6.40 11.72 10.66
C ASP A 94 -6.43 12.92 9.70
N GLU A 95 -5.28 13.32 9.17
CA GLU A 95 -5.21 14.42 8.19
C GLU A 95 -5.81 14.00 6.84
N ILE A 96 -5.59 12.76 6.42
CA ILE A 96 -6.21 12.18 5.22
C ILE A 96 -7.73 12.08 5.40
N LYS A 97 -8.20 11.64 6.58
CA LYS A 97 -9.64 11.56 6.92
C LYS A 97 -10.30 12.94 6.80
N LYS A 98 -9.67 13.97 7.37
CA LYS A 98 -10.15 15.36 7.29
C LYS A 98 -10.15 15.88 5.85
N LEU A 99 -9.05 15.66 5.11
CA LEU A 99 -8.92 16.10 3.72
C LEU A 99 -10.01 15.49 2.82
N LEU A 100 -10.27 14.19 2.99
CA LEU A 100 -11.27 13.45 2.22
C LEU A 100 -12.70 13.66 2.73
N LYS A 101 -12.88 14.41 3.83
CA LYS A 101 -14.17 14.70 4.46
C LYS A 101 -14.98 13.43 4.75
N LEU A 102 -14.30 12.41 5.28
CA LEU A 102 -14.92 11.14 5.59
C LEU A 102 -15.82 11.26 6.82
N ASP A 103 -16.91 10.50 6.81
CA ASP A 103 -17.81 10.38 7.94
C ASP A 103 -17.10 9.90 9.20
N GLU A 104 -17.65 10.21 10.38
CA GLU A 104 -17.03 9.91 11.68
C GLU A 104 -16.76 8.42 11.89
N ASN A 105 -17.67 7.57 11.40
CA ASN A 105 -17.57 6.11 11.47
C ASN A 105 -16.56 5.48 10.51
N LEU A 106 -15.96 6.24 9.59
CA LEU A 106 -14.99 5.73 8.62
C LEU A 106 -13.55 6.05 9.07
N ASP A 107 -12.75 5.03 9.25
CA ASP A 107 -11.33 5.16 9.60
C ASP A 107 -10.45 4.83 8.40
N VAL A 108 -9.44 5.65 8.12
CA VAL A 108 -8.43 5.35 7.09
C VAL A 108 -7.51 4.24 7.62
N VAL A 109 -7.49 3.09 6.96
CA VAL A 109 -6.63 1.95 7.33
C VAL A 109 -5.32 2.04 6.57
N TYR A 110 -5.39 2.09 5.24
CA TYR A 110 -4.24 2.13 4.33
C TYR A 110 -4.55 3.01 3.12
N LEU A 111 -3.49 3.40 2.40
CA LEU A 111 -3.58 3.87 1.02
C LEU A 111 -2.89 2.86 0.11
N LEU A 112 -3.52 2.52 -0.99
CA LEU A 112 -2.89 1.82 -2.11
C LEU A 112 -2.62 2.85 -3.21
N ALA A 113 -1.35 3.17 -3.43
CA ALA A 113 -0.92 4.00 -4.55
C ALA A 113 -0.98 3.17 -5.83
N VAL A 114 -1.48 3.77 -6.91
CA VAL A 114 -1.63 3.12 -8.22
C VAL A 114 -1.09 4.03 -9.31
N GLY A 115 -0.36 3.47 -10.26
CA GLY A 115 0.19 4.20 -11.40
C GLY A 115 0.78 3.27 -12.44
N TYR A 116 1.35 3.83 -13.51
CA TYR A 116 2.12 3.06 -14.48
C TYR A 116 3.54 2.84 -13.92
N PRO A 117 4.02 1.58 -13.85
CA PRO A 117 5.34 1.30 -13.29
C PRO A 117 6.44 1.87 -14.19
N LYS A 118 7.35 2.63 -13.60
CA LYS A 118 8.54 3.15 -14.28
C LYS A 118 9.82 2.44 -13.81
N GLN A 119 9.81 1.98 -12.55
CA GLN A 119 10.93 1.33 -11.92
C GLN A 119 10.77 -0.20 -11.96
N GLU A 120 11.83 -0.90 -12.31
CA GLU A 120 11.88 -2.35 -12.24
C GLU A 120 12.20 -2.81 -10.82
N SER A 121 11.58 -3.90 -10.40
CA SER A 121 11.91 -4.58 -9.15
C SER A 121 12.00 -6.08 -9.35
N LYS A 122 12.91 -6.72 -8.62
CA LYS A 122 13.10 -8.18 -8.65
C LYS A 122 13.23 -8.77 -7.25
N ILE A 123 12.87 -10.02 -7.12
CA ILE A 123 13.11 -10.80 -5.90
C ILE A 123 14.62 -11.11 -5.85
N GLY A 124 15.23 -10.85 -4.69
CA GLY A 124 16.60 -11.21 -4.37
C GLY A 124 16.67 -12.19 -3.20
N ASP A 125 17.75 -12.94 -3.11
CA ASP A 125 18.01 -13.81 -1.99
C ASP A 125 18.36 -13.01 -0.74
N MET A 126 17.88 -13.47 0.42
CA MET A 126 18.30 -12.93 1.72
C MET A 126 19.73 -13.40 2.04
N LYS A 127 20.66 -12.45 2.11
CA LYS A 127 22.03 -12.70 2.59
C LYS A 127 22.12 -12.20 4.04
N ASP A 128 22.72 -13.00 4.90
CA ASP A 128 22.98 -12.66 6.32
C ASP A 128 21.75 -12.15 7.09
N ASN A 129 20.56 -12.72 6.82
CA ASN A 129 19.26 -12.27 7.33
C ASN A 129 18.92 -10.80 6.99
N GLY A 130 19.55 -10.23 5.97
CA GLY A 130 19.33 -8.87 5.52
C GLY A 130 17.98 -8.73 4.80
N VAL A 131 17.03 -8.02 5.41
CA VAL A 131 15.68 -7.78 4.85
C VAL A 131 15.57 -6.48 4.05
N LYS A 132 16.62 -5.65 4.09
CA LYS A 132 16.58 -4.33 3.47
C LYS A 132 16.66 -4.45 1.95
N TYR A 133 15.65 -3.94 1.27
CA TYR A 133 15.70 -3.77 -0.18
C TYR A 133 16.69 -2.64 -0.54
N TYR A 134 17.26 -2.75 -1.72
CA TYR A 134 18.27 -1.80 -2.23
C TYR A 134 18.13 -1.65 -3.74
N GLU A 135 18.60 -0.52 -4.25
CA GLU A 135 18.72 -0.25 -5.68
C GLU A 135 20.12 -0.66 -6.14
N ASP A 136 20.22 -1.39 -7.25
CA ASP A 136 21.49 -1.75 -7.86
C ASP A 136 21.97 -0.66 -8.83
N GLU A 137 23.16 -0.86 -9.41
CA GLU A 137 23.80 0.09 -10.35
C GLU A 137 22.99 0.35 -11.62
N ASN A 138 22.02 -0.52 -11.94
CA ASN A 138 21.13 -0.38 -13.09
C ASN A 138 19.78 0.27 -12.72
N GLY A 139 19.62 0.71 -11.48
CA GLY A 139 18.37 1.30 -10.99
C GLY A 139 17.27 0.28 -10.68
N VAL A 140 17.58 -1.02 -10.60
CA VAL A 140 16.61 -2.08 -10.28
C VAL A 140 16.52 -2.27 -8.78
N ILE A 141 15.30 -2.26 -8.23
CA ILE A 141 15.05 -2.53 -6.82
C ILE A 141 15.14 -4.04 -6.56
N ASN A 142 16.09 -4.43 -5.73
CA ASN A 142 16.25 -5.80 -5.27
C ASN A 142 15.55 -5.97 -3.92
N VAL A 143 14.56 -6.87 -3.86
CA VAL A 143 13.75 -7.12 -2.66
C VAL A 143 14.09 -8.50 -2.10
N PRO A 144 14.91 -8.58 -1.01
CA PRO A 144 15.26 -9.85 -0.40
C PRO A 144 14.03 -10.57 0.16
N LYS A 145 13.93 -11.87 -0.13
CA LYS A 145 12.88 -12.77 0.39
C LYS A 145 13.49 -14.01 1.02
N ARG A 146 12.83 -14.51 2.08
CA ARG A 146 13.17 -15.82 2.64
C ARG A 146 12.85 -16.92 1.65
N SER A 147 13.65 -17.98 1.66
CA SER A 147 13.37 -19.16 0.83
C SER A 147 12.12 -19.90 1.32
N LEU A 148 11.53 -20.72 0.46
CA LEU A 148 10.41 -21.58 0.87
C LEU A 148 10.82 -22.57 1.96
N GLU A 149 12.06 -23.02 1.97
CA GLU A 149 12.58 -23.94 2.99
C GLU A 149 12.65 -23.31 4.38
N GLU A 150 12.91 -21.99 4.46
CA GLU A 150 12.92 -21.27 5.73
C GLU A 150 11.51 -21.00 6.30
N ILE A 151 10.50 -20.88 5.44
CA ILE A 151 9.14 -20.52 5.86
C ILE A 151 8.18 -21.69 5.96
N LEU A 152 8.53 -22.86 5.40
CA LEU A 152 7.74 -24.08 5.52
C LEU A 152 8.26 -24.94 6.66
N ILE A 153 7.45 -25.08 7.71
CA ILE A 153 7.73 -25.99 8.81
C ILE A 153 7.22 -27.39 8.39
N LYS A 154 8.11 -28.38 8.46
CA LYS A 154 7.81 -29.80 8.17
C LYS A 154 7.44 -30.54 9.44
#